data_efd448ba72ca6421834e796a986226b1
#
_entry.id   efd448ba72ca6421834e796a986226b1
#
_cell.length_a   1.000
_cell.length_b   1.000
_cell.length_c   1.000
_cell.angle_alpha   90.00
_cell.angle_beta   90.00
_cell.angle_gamma   90.00
#
_symmetry.space_group_name_H-M   'P 1'
#
loop_
_entity.id
_entity.type
_entity.pdbx_description
1 polymer ?
#
loop_
_entity_poly.entity_id
_entity_poly.type
_entity_poly.pdbx_seq_one_letter_code
_entity_poly.pdbx_strand_id
1 'polypeptide(L)'
;MANYVGVDLGATNVRAVAADGNGTLLGTAAADTPRGPTGIGVTEAVLGVVRGACAEAGIDPESVAAAGIGAIGPLDLAEGAVENPANLPDTIDRIPLTGPLSVLLDTDRVYLHNDTNAGVIGERFYSERNPDDMVYLTISSGIGAGVCVDG
;
A
#
# COMPACT_ATOMS: atom_id res chain seq x y z
N MET A 1 -1.60 12.48 18.95
CA MET A 1 -0.49 11.66 18.41
C MET A 1 -0.79 11.46 16.94
N ALA A 2 0.19 11.51 16.05
CA ALA A 2 -0.06 11.34 14.61
C ALA A 2 -0.41 9.89 14.29
N ASN A 3 -1.41 9.70 13.43
CA ASN A 3 -1.81 8.39 12.93
C ASN A 3 -1.39 8.25 11.46
N TYR A 4 -1.12 7.03 11.05
CA TYR A 4 -0.64 6.69 9.73
C TYR A 4 -1.44 5.53 9.15
N VAL A 5 -1.49 5.45 7.82
CA VAL A 5 -2.13 4.34 7.11
C VAL A 5 -1.10 3.66 6.21
N GLY A 6 -1.09 2.33 6.25
CA GLY A 6 -0.35 1.49 5.32
C GLY A 6 -1.32 0.68 4.45
N VAL A 7 -1.05 0.59 3.15
CA VAL A 7 -1.83 -0.22 2.19
C VAL A 7 -0.91 -1.21 1.50
N ASP A 8 -1.34 -2.46 1.42
CA ASP A 8 -0.73 -3.52 0.61
C ASP A 8 -1.71 -3.93 -0.48
N LEU A 9 -1.40 -3.59 -1.74
CA LEU A 9 -2.19 -3.93 -2.91
C LEU A 9 -1.53 -5.06 -3.69
N GLY A 10 -2.03 -6.27 -3.50
CA GLY A 10 -1.68 -7.46 -4.27
C GLY A 10 -2.66 -7.76 -5.40
N ALA A 11 -2.33 -8.70 -6.27
CA ALA A 11 -3.21 -9.15 -7.35
C ALA A 11 -4.44 -9.94 -6.85
N THR A 12 -4.40 -10.47 -5.63
CA THR A 12 -5.46 -11.31 -5.05
C THR A 12 -6.16 -10.61 -3.89
N ASN A 13 -5.42 -9.91 -3.05
CA ASN A 13 -5.95 -9.25 -1.87
C ASN A 13 -5.43 -7.81 -1.78
N VAL A 14 -6.26 -6.95 -1.21
CA VAL A 14 -5.90 -5.62 -0.75
C VAL A 14 -6.09 -5.55 0.76
N ARG A 15 -5.12 -4.94 1.45
CA ARG A 15 -5.12 -4.80 2.91
C ARG A 15 -4.77 -3.38 3.30
N ALA A 16 -5.32 -2.93 4.42
CA ALA A 16 -4.91 -1.68 5.04
C ALA A 16 -4.72 -1.86 6.53
N VAL A 17 -3.82 -1.06 7.08
CA VAL A 17 -3.58 -0.94 8.51
C VAL A 17 -3.60 0.53 8.91
N ALA A 18 -4.15 0.84 10.07
CA ALA A 18 -3.99 2.11 10.74
C ALA A 18 -3.05 1.91 11.94
N ALA A 19 -2.09 2.80 12.12
CA ALA A 19 -1.09 2.71 13.18
C ALA A 19 -0.83 4.07 13.82
N ASP A 20 -0.33 4.08 15.05
CA ASP A 20 0.17 5.28 15.72
C ASP A 20 1.61 5.62 15.28
N GLY A 21 2.14 6.74 15.77
CA GLY A 21 3.50 7.20 15.46
C GLY A 21 4.63 6.29 15.97
N ASN A 22 4.32 5.30 16.79
CA ASN A 22 5.27 4.29 17.27
C ASN A 22 5.21 3.00 16.44
N GLY A 23 4.31 2.93 15.45
CA GLY A 23 4.08 1.72 14.66
C GLY A 23 3.15 0.70 15.31
N THR A 24 2.46 1.06 16.40
CA THR A 24 1.46 0.19 17.01
C THR A 24 0.25 0.10 16.11
N LEU A 25 -0.16 -1.11 15.72
CA LEU A 25 -1.35 -1.33 14.93
C LEU A 25 -2.61 -1.03 15.76
N LEU A 26 -3.47 -0.17 15.24
CA LEU A 26 -4.71 0.27 15.87
C LEU A 26 -5.95 -0.32 15.18
N GLY A 27 -5.87 -0.61 13.90
CA GLY A 27 -6.96 -1.20 13.13
C GLY A 27 -6.46 -1.78 11.81
N THR A 28 -7.20 -2.75 11.29
CA THR A 28 -6.87 -3.48 10.06
C THR A 28 -8.12 -3.72 9.22
N ALA A 29 -7.98 -3.82 7.92
CA ALA A 29 -9.04 -4.30 7.05
C ALA A 29 -8.45 -4.98 5.82
N ALA A 30 -9.20 -5.92 5.26
CA ALA A 30 -8.80 -6.63 4.05
C ALA A 30 -10.02 -6.92 3.16
N ALA A 31 -9.79 -7.01 1.86
CA ALA A 31 -10.76 -7.42 0.86
C ALA A 31 -10.07 -8.15 -0.29
N ASP A 32 -10.84 -8.85 -1.09
CA ASP A 32 -10.35 -9.39 -2.35
C ASP A 32 -10.08 -8.24 -3.33
N THR A 33 -9.00 -8.36 -4.11
CA THR A 33 -8.72 -7.41 -5.20
C THR A 33 -9.71 -7.66 -6.35
N PRO A 34 -10.54 -6.66 -6.73
CA PRO A 34 -11.47 -6.80 -7.85
C PRO A 34 -10.74 -7.13 -9.16
N ARG A 35 -11.33 -8.01 -9.95
CA ARG A 35 -10.77 -8.47 -11.22
C ARG A 35 -11.48 -7.88 -12.45
N GLY A 36 -12.07 -6.73 -12.30
CA GLY A 36 -12.73 -6.01 -13.39
C GLY A 36 -14.00 -5.29 -12.95
N PRO A 37 -14.67 -4.60 -13.87
CA PRO A 37 -14.30 -4.43 -15.30
C PRO A 37 -13.17 -3.41 -15.54
N THR A 38 -12.85 -2.54 -14.58
CA THR A 38 -11.82 -1.49 -14.72
C THR A 38 -10.99 -1.37 -13.44
N GLY A 39 -9.87 -0.65 -13.50
CA GLY A 39 -9.01 -0.35 -12.34
C GLY A 39 -9.69 0.52 -11.27
N ILE A 40 -10.75 1.26 -11.63
CA ILE A 40 -11.52 2.05 -10.65
C ILE A 40 -12.12 1.15 -9.55
N GLY A 41 -12.57 -0.06 -9.89
CA GLY A 41 -13.04 -1.02 -8.90
C GLY A 41 -11.95 -1.40 -7.89
N VAL A 42 -10.70 -1.51 -8.33
CA VAL A 42 -9.56 -1.75 -7.44
C VAL A 42 -9.29 -0.53 -6.57
N THR A 43 -9.31 0.68 -7.13
CA THR A 43 -9.20 1.93 -6.37
C THR A 43 -10.27 2.00 -5.27
N GLU A 44 -11.52 1.70 -5.57
CA GLU A 44 -12.61 1.69 -4.59
C GLU A 44 -12.39 0.66 -3.49
N ALA A 45 -11.86 -0.53 -3.82
CA ALA A 45 -11.49 -1.54 -2.82
C ALA A 45 -10.39 -1.03 -1.88
N VAL A 46 -9.36 -0.34 -2.41
CA VAL A 46 -8.31 0.30 -1.60
C VAL A 46 -8.93 1.33 -0.65
N LEU A 47 -9.76 2.25 -1.15
CA LEU A 47 -10.43 3.24 -0.31
C LEU A 47 -11.32 2.58 0.76
N GLY A 48 -12.00 1.48 0.39
CA GLY A 48 -12.84 0.70 1.29
C GLY A 48 -12.07 0.09 2.46
N VAL A 49 -10.92 -0.54 2.21
CA VAL A 49 -10.11 -1.13 3.29
C VAL A 49 -9.45 -0.05 4.17
N VAL A 50 -9.09 1.10 3.60
CA VAL A 50 -8.58 2.23 4.40
C VAL A 50 -9.65 2.77 5.33
N ARG A 51 -10.89 3.00 4.85
CA ARG A 51 -12.02 3.38 5.71
C ARG A 51 -12.28 2.33 6.79
N GLY A 52 -12.20 1.05 6.43
CA GLY A 52 -12.38 -0.06 7.37
C GLY A 52 -11.33 -0.08 8.48
N ALA A 53 -10.05 0.05 8.14
CA ALA A 53 -8.95 0.10 9.11
C ALA A 53 -9.06 1.33 10.03
N CYS A 54 -9.40 2.50 9.49
CA CYS A 54 -9.63 3.71 10.29
C CYS A 54 -10.83 3.54 11.22
N ALA A 55 -11.93 2.95 10.75
CA ALA A 55 -13.12 2.70 11.56
C ALA A 55 -12.84 1.73 12.72
N GLU A 56 -12.10 0.64 12.46
CA GLU A 56 -11.68 -0.29 13.51
C GLU A 56 -10.79 0.39 14.56
N ALA A 57 -9.89 1.28 14.11
CA ALA A 57 -9.02 2.07 14.98
C ALA A 57 -9.73 3.20 15.72
N GLY A 58 -10.97 3.55 15.36
CA GLY A 58 -11.66 4.73 15.88
C GLY A 58 -11.04 6.05 15.42
N ILE A 59 -10.41 6.07 14.24
CA ILE A 59 -9.72 7.23 13.65
C ILE A 59 -10.55 7.80 12.51
N ASP A 60 -10.70 9.11 12.47
CA ASP A 60 -11.22 9.80 11.30
C ASP A 60 -10.17 9.74 10.17
N PRO A 61 -10.50 9.25 8.97
CA PRO A 61 -9.58 9.25 7.83
C PRO A 61 -8.92 10.61 7.56
N GLU A 62 -9.65 11.72 7.68
CA GLU A 62 -9.13 13.08 7.46
C GLU A 62 -8.10 13.51 8.54
N SER A 63 -8.00 12.78 9.66
CA SER A 63 -7.00 13.01 10.71
C SER A 63 -5.68 12.26 10.49
N VAL A 64 -5.59 11.44 9.43
CA VAL A 64 -4.38 10.67 9.11
C VAL A 64 -3.28 11.59 8.61
N ALA A 65 -2.10 11.52 9.23
CA ALA A 65 -0.99 12.42 8.92
C ALA A 65 -0.28 12.09 7.59
N ALA A 66 -0.20 10.81 7.24
CA ALA A 66 0.37 10.35 5.97
C ALA A 66 -0.03 8.89 5.70
N ALA A 67 0.09 8.47 4.44
CA ALA A 67 -0.13 7.09 4.03
C ALA A 67 0.99 6.57 3.13
N GLY A 68 1.28 5.26 3.25
CA GLY A 68 2.18 4.52 2.38
C GLY A 68 1.43 3.41 1.66
N ILE A 69 1.67 3.24 0.38
CA ILE A 69 1.09 2.19 -0.46
C ILE A 69 2.22 1.33 -1.01
N GLY A 70 2.23 0.04 -0.67
CA GLY A 70 2.98 -0.99 -1.39
C GLY A 70 2.07 -1.64 -2.42
N ALA A 71 2.40 -1.59 -3.69
CA ALA A 71 1.55 -2.10 -4.75
C ALA A 71 2.31 -2.99 -5.74
N ILE A 72 1.56 -3.92 -6.36
CA ILE A 72 2.04 -4.63 -7.54
C ILE A 72 2.41 -3.63 -8.64
N GLY A 73 3.44 -3.96 -9.43
CA GLY A 73 3.86 -3.12 -10.57
C GLY A 73 3.29 -3.60 -11.91
N PRO A 74 3.64 -2.85 -12.98
CA PRO A 74 4.46 -1.64 -13.00
C PRO A 74 3.78 -0.40 -12.41
N LEU A 75 4.58 0.54 -11.92
CA LEU A 75 4.09 1.78 -11.31
C LEU A 75 4.42 2.99 -12.18
N ASP A 76 3.46 3.88 -12.35
CA ASP A 76 3.67 5.27 -12.75
C ASP A 76 3.71 6.14 -11.49
N LEU A 77 4.92 6.43 -11.01
CA LEU A 77 5.11 7.21 -9.78
C LEU A 77 4.77 8.69 -9.96
N ALA A 78 4.84 9.22 -11.18
CA ALA A 78 4.51 10.61 -11.46
C ALA A 78 2.99 10.84 -11.35
N GLU A 79 2.22 9.88 -11.84
CA GLU A 79 0.76 9.90 -11.80
C GLU A 79 0.17 9.19 -10.56
N GLY A 80 1.01 8.49 -9.78
CA GLY A 80 0.59 7.78 -8.57
C GLY A 80 -0.37 6.62 -8.84
N ALA A 81 -0.06 5.81 -9.86
CA ALA A 81 -0.92 4.74 -10.34
C ALA A 81 -0.15 3.44 -10.62
N VAL A 82 -0.88 2.32 -10.65
CA VAL A 82 -0.40 1.07 -11.27
C VAL A 82 -0.79 1.08 -12.74
N GLU A 83 0.11 0.69 -13.61
CA GLU A 83 -0.09 0.62 -15.07
C GLU A 83 0.05 -0.81 -15.57
N ASN A 84 -0.94 -1.30 -16.31
CA ASN A 84 -0.92 -2.62 -16.97
C ASN A 84 -0.43 -3.77 -16.05
N PRO A 85 -1.04 -3.99 -14.89
CA PRO A 85 -0.58 -5.01 -13.93
C PRO A 85 -0.67 -6.42 -14.51
N ALA A 86 0.47 -7.10 -14.63
CA ALA A 86 0.58 -8.40 -15.32
C ALA A 86 -0.28 -9.53 -14.69
N ASN A 87 -0.64 -9.42 -13.40
CA ASN A 87 -1.39 -10.45 -12.67
C ASN A 87 -2.88 -10.14 -12.51
N LEU A 88 -3.37 -9.10 -13.17
CA LEU A 88 -4.79 -8.74 -13.27
C LEU A 88 -5.28 -8.88 -14.72
N PRO A 89 -6.61 -8.94 -14.96
CA PRO A 89 -7.14 -8.99 -16.33
C PRO A 89 -6.73 -7.77 -17.16
N ASP A 90 -6.52 -7.95 -18.46
CA ASP A 90 -6.13 -6.88 -19.41
C ASP A 90 -7.13 -5.71 -19.47
N THR A 91 -8.34 -5.89 -18.96
CA THR A 91 -9.34 -4.81 -18.83
C THR A 91 -9.00 -3.81 -17.73
N ILE A 92 -8.04 -4.17 -16.85
CA ILE A 92 -7.51 -3.31 -15.79
C ILE A 92 -6.16 -2.78 -16.27
N ASP A 93 -6.20 -1.75 -17.07
CA ASP A 93 -5.03 -1.09 -17.65
C ASP A 93 -4.38 -0.09 -16.70
N ARG A 94 -5.20 0.57 -15.85
CA ARG A 94 -4.73 1.60 -14.91
C ARG A 94 -5.50 1.58 -13.61
N ILE A 95 -4.78 1.71 -12.48
CA ILE A 95 -5.35 1.80 -11.12
C ILE A 95 -4.82 3.09 -10.47
N PRO A 96 -5.59 4.19 -10.46
CA PRO A 96 -5.24 5.40 -9.73
C PRO A 96 -5.21 5.12 -8.21
N LEU A 97 -4.15 5.56 -7.51
CA LEU A 97 -3.98 5.27 -6.09
C LEU A 97 -3.76 6.54 -5.25
N THR A 98 -2.68 7.30 -5.51
CA THR A 98 -2.29 8.41 -4.63
C THR A 98 -3.31 9.53 -4.61
N GLY A 99 -3.82 9.94 -5.76
CA GLY A 99 -4.81 11.02 -5.84
C GLY A 99 -6.11 10.71 -5.09
N PRO A 100 -6.80 9.60 -5.38
CA PRO A 100 -8.00 9.21 -4.63
C PRO A 100 -7.77 9.06 -3.13
N LEU A 101 -6.61 8.50 -2.72
CA LEU A 101 -6.29 8.35 -1.30
C LEU A 101 -5.98 9.70 -0.64
N SER A 102 -5.31 10.62 -1.33
CA SER A 102 -5.08 11.98 -0.85
C SER A 102 -6.40 12.72 -0.57
N VAL A 103 -7.39 12.54 -1.43
CA VAL A 103 -8.74 13.13 -1.23
C VAL A 103 -9.43 12.50 -0.02
N LEU A 104 -9.36 11.18 0.14
CA LEU A 104 -9.98 10.51 1.29
C LEU A 104 -9.37 10.93 2.63
N LEU A 105 -8.05 11.13 2.66
CA LEU A 105 -7.30 11.40 3.89
C LEU A 105 -7.08 12.90 4.16
N ASP A 106 -7.51 13.77 3.24
CA ASP A 106 -7.25 15.23 3.27
C ASP A 106 -5.77 15.56 3.49
N THR A 107 -4.88 14.82 2.80
CA THR A 107 -3.42 15.02 2.87
C THR A 107 -2.74 14.73 1.53
N ASP A 108 -1.72 15.49 1.18
CA ASP A 108 -0.85 15.24 0.02
C ASP A 108 0.32 14.28 0.34
N ARG A 109 0.45 13.85 1.60
CA ARG A 109 1.51 12.94 2.07
C ARG A 109 1.14 11.49 1.84
N VAL A 110 0.92 11.11 0.59
CA VAL A 110 0.63 9.74 0.15
C VAL A 110 1.75 9.26 -0.75
N TYR A 111 2.41 8.19 -0.32
CA TYR A 111 3.60 7.64 -0.97
C TYR A 111 3.31 6.28 -1.58
N LEU A 112 3.68 6.09 -2.85
CA LEU A 112 3.52 4.85 -3.59
C LEU A 112 4.88 4.20 -3.85
N HIS A 113 5.00 2.93 -3.49
CA HIS A 113 6.16 2.08 -3.75
C HIS A 113 5.73 0.74 -4.32
N ASN A 114 6.63 0.07 -5.02
CA ASN A 114 6.45 -1.35 -5.31
C ASN A 114 6.37 -2.14 -3.99
N ASP A 115 5.56 -3.21 -3.96
CA ASP A 115 5.31 -4.02 -2.77
C ASP A 115 6.60 -4.61 -2.16
N THR A 116 7.55 -5.07 -2.98
CA THR A 116 8.83 -5.60 -2.50
C THR A 116 9.76 -4.50 -1.97
N ASN A 117 9.70 -3.29 -2.54
CA ASN A 117 10.43 -2.14 -2.00
C ASN A 117 9.83 -1.69 -0.66
N ALA A 118 8.50 -1.67 -0.54
CA ALA A 118 7.85 -1.41 0.74
C ALA A 118 8.21 -2.50 1.78
N GLY A 119 8.30 -3.76 1.36
CA GLY A 119 8.73 -4.88 2.19
C GLY A 119 10.15 -4.71 2.73
N VAL A 120 11.13 -4.38 1.89
CA VAL A 120 12.51 -4.19 2.33
C VAL A 120 12.64 -2.99 3.29
N ILE A 121 11.90 -1.91 3.05
CA ILE A 121 11.85 -0.76 3.95
C ILE A 121 11.29 -1.17 5.32
N GLY A 122 10.15 -1.89 5.33
CA GLY A 122 9.53 -2.37 6.55
C GLY A 122 10.44 -3.28 7.36
N GLU A 123 11.03 -4.29 6.73
CA GLU A 123 11.95 -5.23 7.38
C GLU A 123 13.19 -4.52 7.92
N ARG A 124 13.75 -3.56 7.17
CA ARG A 124 14.92 -2.80 7.63
C ARG A 124 14.62 -1.99 8.88
N PHE A 125 13.50 -1.28 8.92
CA PHE A 125 13.16 -0.41 10.05
C PHE A 125 12.65 -1.15 11.29
N TYR A 126 11.99 -2.30 11.12
CA TYR A 126 11.41 -3.08 12.23
C TYR A 126 12.23 -4.32 12.62
N SER A 127 13.27 -4.68 11.85
CA SER A 127 14.19 -5.75 12.20
C SER A 127 15.08 -5.33 13.36
N GLU A 128 15.25 -6.21 14.35
CA GLU A 128 16.19 -5.99 15.47
C GLU A 128 17.64 -5.79 14.97
N ARG A 129 17.98 -6.34 13.81
CA ARG A 129 19.34 -6.26 13.23
C ARG A 129 19.58 -4.97 12.46
N ASN A 130 18.54 -4.33 11.95
CA ASN A 130 18.58 -3.10 11.13
C ASN A 130 19.78 -3.07 10.14
N PRO A 131 19.91 -4.07 9.24
CA PRO A 131 21.07 -4.18 8.36
C PRO A 131 21.09 -3.07 7.32
N ASP A 132 22.28 -2.56 7.00
CA ASP A 132 22.47 -1.56 5.94
C ASP A 132 22.34 -2.16 4.54
N ASP A 133 22.72 -3.44 4.41
CA ASP A 133 22.59 -4.21 3.17
C ASP A 133 21.62 -5.37 3.39
N MET A 134 20.54 -5.39 2.61
CA MET A 134 19.60 -6.52 2.64
C MET A 134 18.85 -6.71 1.33
N VAL A 135 18.40 -7.92 1.11
CA VAL A 135 17.49 -8.28 0.02
C VAL A 135 16.24 -8.89 0.63
N TYR A 136 15.08 -8.35 0.25
CA TYR A 136 13.78 -8.90 0.58
C TYR A 136 13.23 -9.63 -0.66
N LEU A 137 12.92 -10.91 -0.52
CA LEU A 137 12.41 -11.75 -1.60
C LEU A 137 10.95 -12.14 -1.31
N THR A 138 10.09 -11.97 -2.31
CA THR A 138 8.74 -12.53 -2.31
C THR A 138 8.62 -13.63 -3.34
N ILE A 139 8.04 -14.76 -2.96
CA ILE A 139 7.74 -15.89 -3.83
C ILE A 139 6.26 -16.24 -3.61
N SER A 140 5.42 -15.90 -4.60
CA SER A 140 3.98 -16.13 -4.57
C SER A 140 3.48 -16.44 -5.99
N SER A 141 2.48 -15.70 -6.50
CA SER A 141 2.07 -15.78 -7.92
C SER A 141 3.18 -15.33 -8.88
N GLY A 142 4.15 -14.58 -8.38
CA GLY A 142 5.37 -14.17 -9.06
C GLY A 142 6.55 -14.19 -8.10
N ILE A 143 7.72 -13.81 -8.60
CA ILE A 143 8.93 -13.60 -7.79
C ILE A 143 9.27 -12.12 -7.86
N GLY A 144 9.44 -11.48 -6.71
CA GLY A 144 9.85 -10.10 -6.58
C GLY A 144 11.03 -9.94 -5.62
N ALA A 145 11.79 -8.88 -5.79
CA ALA A 145 12.89 -8.53 -4.89
C ALA A 145 12.91 -7.03 -4.60
N GLY A 146 13.10 -6.68 -3.33
CA GLY A 146 13.48 -5.35 -2.89
C GLY A 146 14.91 -5.38 -2.38
N VAL A 147 15.69 -4.36 -2.66
CA VAL A 147 17.11 -4.31 -2.29
C VAL A 147 17.39 -3.00 -1.54
N CYS A 148 18.07 -3.10 -0.42
CA CYS A 148 18.64 -1.98 0.31
C CYS A 148 20.17 -2.13 0.30
N VAL A 149 20.88 -1.06 -0.02
CA VAL A 149 22.35 -0.99 -0.04
C VAL A 149 22.75 0.33 0.63
N ASP A 150 23.70 0.27 1.54
CA ASP A 150 24.18 1.42 2.33
C ASP A 150 23.06 2.13 3.13
N GLY A 151 22.02 1.42 3.48
CA GLY A 151 20.92 1.92 4.33
C GLY A 151 19.84 2.62 3.56
#